data_00861c4971cfdbdae5b84cc5da5a7c99
#
_entry.id   00861c4971cfdbdae5b84cc5da5a7c99
#
_cell.length_a   1.000
_cell.length_b   1.000
_cell.length_c   1.000
_cell.angle_alpha   90.00
_cell.angle_beta   90.00
_cell.angle_gamma   90.00
#
_symmetry.space_group_name_H-M   'P 1'
#
loop_
_entity.id
_entity.type
_entity.pdbx_description
1 polymer ?
#
loop_
_entity_poly.entity_id
_entity_poly.type
_entity_poly.pdbx_seq_one_letter_code
_entity_poly.pdbx_strand_id
1 'polypeptide(L)'
;LAPGLNKLGIMLPYTPLHYLLFNAFAGNINGCDWLNEFQSMILVVTSANIGGEPLIIEDDSAKHELKEIADKIVSYNRQILTRVDDSVMHLVNHAPMFIRRSRGFVPTPIELPYAIPSTLAVGGHLKNTFCITRGQEAFVSQHIGSLNNKATIEFFHESLNHLLDFLSVKPERIAHDLHPDFYTARFAKE
;
A
#
# COMPACT_ATOMS: atom_id res chain seq x y z
N LEU A 1 12.55 16.47 -8.23
CA LEU A 1 11.83 15.27 -7.83
C LEU A 1 11.85 15.17 -6.34
N ALA A 2 12.48 15.12 -5.45
CA ALA A 2 12.39 14.93 -4.00
C ALA A 2 12.98 16.14 -3.23
N PRO A 3 12.32 17.32 -3.24
CA PRO A 3 12.86 18.51 -2.61
C PRO A 3 13.06 18.29 -1.11
N GLY A 4 14.25 18.68 -0.61
CA GLY A 4 14.62 18.53 0.80
C GLY A 4 15.05 17.11 1.22
N LEU A 5 15.06 16.14 0.31
CA LEU A 5 15.55 14.79 0.58
C LEU A 5 16.91 14.55 -0.09
N ASN A 6 17.77 13.81 0.59
CA ASN A 6 19.09 13.39 0.06
C ASN A 6 19.05 12.01 -0.62
N LYS A 7 17.86 11.42 -0.79
CA LYS A 7 17.64 10.13 -1.42
C LYS A 7 16.47 10.22 -2.40
N LEU A 8 16.54 9.45 -3.46
CA LEU A 8 15.48 9.29 -4.45
C LEU A 8 15.00 7.85 -4.42
N GLY A 9 13.67 7.65 -4.42
CA GLY A 9 13.06 6.34 -4.59
C GLY A 9 13.23 5.88 -6.04
N ILE A 10 13.67 4.64 -6.22
CA ILE A 10 13.81 3.99 -7.54
C ILE A 10 12.98 2.72 -7.52
N MET A 11 12.26 2.48 -8.61
CA MET A 11 11.48 1.28 -8.83
C MET A 11 11.85 0.67 -10.19
N LEU A 12 12.07 -0.63 -10.22
CA LEU A 12 12.26 -1.36 -11.47
C LEU A 12 10.89 -1.71 -12.09
N PRO A 13 10.79 -1.84 -13.43
CA PRO A 13 9.61 -2.36 -14.08
C PRO A 13 9.24 -3.75 -13.52
N TYR A 14 8.02 -3.92 -13.03
CA TYR A 14 7.55 -5.19 -12.46
C TYR A 14 6.20 -5.65 -13.02
N THR A 15 5.57 -4.85 -13.89
CA THR A 15 4.33 -5.22 -14.56
C THR A 15 4.48 -5.22 -16.07
N PRO A 16 3.70 -6.02 -16.81
CA PRO A 16 3.70 -6.00 -18.28
C PRO A 16 3.44 -4.61 -18.86
N LEU A 17 2.60 -3.79 -18.20
CA LEU A 17 2.32 -2.42 -18.64
C LEU A 17 3.59 -1.56 -18.68
N HIS A 18 4.47 -1.68 -17.69
CA HIS A 18 5.73 -0.93 -17.67
C HIS A 18 6.59 -1.29 -18.89
N TYR A 19 6.73 -2.58 -19.20
CA TYR A 19 7.48 -3.02 -20.36
C TYR A 19 6.85 -2.56 -21.68
N LEU A 20 5.53 -2.59 -21.79
CA LEU A 20 4.83 -2.08 -22.96
C LEU A 20 5.06 -0.59 -23.18
N LEU A 21 5.08 0.21 -22.12
CA LEU A 21 5.39 1.64 -22.21
C LEU A 21 6.83 1.89 -22.68
N PHE A 22 7.80 1.17 -22.13
CA PHE A 22 9.20 1.27 -22.58
C PHE A 22 9.38 0.79 -24.01
N ASN A 23 8.74 -0.31 -24.40
CA ASN A 23 8.79 -0.80 -25.77
C ASN A 23 8.16 0.18 -26.76
N ALA A 24 7.00 0.75 -26.41
CA ALA A 24 6.36 1.77 -27.26
C ALA A 24 7.25 3.00 -27.43
N PHE A 25 7.93 3.44 -26.36
CA PHE A 25 8.88 4.54 -26.44
C PHE A 25 10.10 4.20 -27.32
N ALA A 26 10.58 2.96 -27.28
CA ALA A 26 11.67 2.47 -28.13
C ALA A 26 11.26 2.26 -29.61
N GLY A 27 9.99 2.46 -29.97
CA GLY A 27 9.51 2.36 -31.36
C GLY A 27 8.79 1.03 -31.66
N ASN A 28 8.24 0.35 -30.66
CA ASN A 28 7.52 -0.93 -30.78
C ASN A 28 8.36 -2.03 -31.42
N ILE A 29 9.54 -2.25 -30.89
CA ILE A 29 10.50 -3.24 -31.38
C ILE A 29 9.95 -4.65 -31.12
N ASN A 30 9.97 -5.50 -32.15
CA ASN A 30 9.56 -6.89 -32.02
C ASN A 30 10.59 -7.73 -31.25
N GLY A 31 10.10 -8.72 -30.52
CA GLY A 31 10.94 -9.59 -29.68
C GLY A 31 11.35 -8.95 -28.35
N CYS A 32 12.39 -9.48 -27.75
CA CYS A 32 12.87 -9.06 -26.44
C CYS A 32 14.30 -8.46 -26.44
N ASP A 33 14.95 -8.37 -27.57
CA ASP A 33 16.35 -7.93 -27.66
C ASP A 33 16.54 -6.49 -27.19
N TRP A 34 15.53 -5.64 -27.35
CA TRP A 34 15.50 -4.26 -26.87
C TRP A 34 15.66 -4.15 -25.35
N LEU A 35 15.38 -5.21 -24.58
CA LEU A 35 15.57 -5.23 -23.13
C LEU A 35 17.05 -5.19 -22.72
N ASN A 36 17.95 -5.58 -23.64
CA ASN A 36 19.40 -5.54 -23.42
C ASN A 36 20.01 -4.20 -23.84
N GLU A 37 19.22 -3.32 -24.46
CA GLU A 37 19.69 -2.03 -24.94
C GLU A 37 19.47 -0.95 -23.87
N PHE A 38 20.35 0.04 -23.87
CA PHE A 38 20.19 1.20 -22.97
C PHE A 38 18.91 1.98 -23.30
N GLN A 39 18.07 2.19 -22.28
CA GLN A 39 16.86 2.98 -22.38
C GLN A 39 17.09 4.35 -21.75
N SER A 40 16.88 5.41 -22.53
CA SER A 40 17.03 6.81 -22.05
C SER A 40 15.78 7.34 -21.33
N MET A 41 14.65 6.65 -21.44
CA MET A 41 13.40 7.07 -20.82
C MET A 41 13.42 6.79 -19.32
N ILE A 42 13.06 7.80 -18.53
CA ILE A 42 12.81 7.69 -17.09
C ILE A 42 11.38 8.13 -16.84
N LEU A 43 10.60 7.30 -16.16
CA LEU A 43 9.23 7.62 -15.77
C LEU A 43 9.21 8.12 -14.32
N VAL A 44 8.44 9.17 -14.07
CA VAL A 44 8.03 9.55 -12.72
C VAL A 44 6.71 8.88 -12.45
N VAL A 45 6.70 7.93 -11.51
CA VAL A 45 5.53 7.12 -11.19
C VAL A 45 5.13 7.35 -9.74
N THR A 46 3.86 7.60 -9.53
CA THR A 46 3.27 7.81 -8.20
C THR A 46 1.91 7.12 -8.11
N SER A 47 1.39 6.99 -6.91
CA SER A 47 0.05 6.46 -6.67
C SER A 47 -1.04 7.39 -7.22
N ALA A 48 -2.14 6.81 -7.72
CA ALA A 48 -3.29 7.57 -8.21
C ALA A 48 -4.21 7.95 -7.04
N ASN A 49 -3.91 9.06 -6.38
CA ASN A 49 -4.70 9.61 -5.27
C ASN A 49 -4.46 11.11 -5.10
N ILE A 50 -5.41 11.79 -4.48
CA ILE A 50 -5.21 13.14 -3.96
C ILE A 50 -4.35 13.05 -2.70
N GLY A 51 -3.45 13.98 -2.48
CA GLY A 51 -2.47 13.93 -1.40
C GLY A 51 -3.08 13.66 -0.01
N GLY A 52 -2.66 12.58 0.64
CA GLY A 52 -3.15 12.17 1.96
C GLY A 52 -4.41 11.31 1.95
N GLU A 53 -4.98 11.01 0.78
CA GLU A 53 -6.12 10.12 0.61
C GLU A 53 -5.70 8.73 0.13
N PRO A 54 -6.56 7.71 0.30
CA PRO A 54 -6.31 6.38 -0.23
C PRO A 54 -6.26 6.36 -1.76
N LEU A 55 -5.65 5.31 -2.33
CA LEU A 55 -5.64 5.04 -3.77
C LEU A 55 -7.06 4.99 -4.33
N ILE A 56 -7.27 5.62 -5.48
CA ILE A 56 -8.51 5.52 -6.24
C ILE A 56 -8.51 4.19 -6.99
N ILE A 57 -9.59 3.41 -6.85
CA ILE A 57 -9.73 2.09 -7.49
C ILE A 57 -10.92 2.00 -8.43
N GLU A 58 -11.87 2.92 -8.33
CA GLU A 58 -13.06 2.96 -9.19
C GLU A 58 -12.84 3.90 -10.37
N ASP A 59 -13.13 3.43 -11.59
CA ASP A 59 -12.92 4.20 -12.83
C ASP A 59 -13.69 5.52 -12.86
N ASP A 60 -14.90 5.55 -12.32
CA ASP A 60 -15.73 6.76 -12.33
C ASP A 60 -15.22 7.79 -11.31
N SER A 61 -14.75 7.33 -10.14
CA SER A 61 -14.05 8.19 -9.18
C SER A 61 -12.78 8.76 -9.80
N ALA A 62 -11.99 7.95 -10.49
CA ALA A 62 -10.78 8.40 -11.17
C ALA A 62 -11.06 9.48 -12.21
N LYS A 63 -12.09 9.30 -13.03
CA LYS A 63 -12.50 10.30 -14.04
C LYS A 63 -12.94 11.63 -13.41
N HIS A 64 -13.57 11.57 -12.23
CA HIS A 64 -14.04 12.77 -11.56
C HIS A 64 -12.93 13.49 -10.77
N GLU A 65 -12.17 12.72 -9.99
CA GLU A 65 -11.21 13.27 -9.03
C GLU A 65 -9.86 13.66 -9.67
N LEU A 66 -9.45 12.94 -10.74
CA LEU A 66 -8.17 13.19 -11.40
C LEU A 66 -8.27 14.02 -12.67
N LYS A 67 -9.45 14.51 -13.06
CA LYS A 67 -9.68 15.25 -14.32
C LYS A 67 -8.82 16.51 -14.47
N GLU A 68 -8.46 17.17 -13.36
CA GLU A 68 -7.64 18.38 -13.34
C GLU A 68 -6.13 18.07 -13.17
N ILE A 69 -5.79 16.79 -12.99
CA ILE A 69 -4.42 16.32 -12.71
C ILE A 69 -3.86 15.50 -13.86
N ALA A 70 -4.70 14.68 -14.48
CA ALA A 70 -4.30 13.73 -15.52
C ALA A 70 -4.85 14.10 -16.90
N ASP A 71 -3.99 14.16 -17.91
CA ASP A 71 -4.39 14.34 -19.32
C ASP A 71 -5.13 13.14 -19.88
N LYS A 72 -4.81 11.96 -19.42
CA LYS A 72 -5.37 10.67 -19.84
C LYS A 72 -5.55 9.74 -18.66
N ILE A 73 -6.66 9.01 -18.66
CA ILE A 73 -6.93 7.93 -17.71
C ILE A 73 -7.05 6.64 -18.52
N VAL A 74 -6.22 5.66 -18.19
CA VAL A 74 -6.26 4.33 -18.79
C VAL A 74 -6.86 3.36 -17.80
N SER A 75 -7.99 2.78 -18.16
CA SER A 75 -8.68 1.77 -17.37
C SER A 75 -8.79 0.46 -18.13
N TYR A 76 -9.20 -0.59 -17.46
CA TYR A 76 -9.42 -1.89 -18.07
C TYR A 76 -10.59 -2.62 -17.38
N ASN A 77 -11.06 -3.71 -17.96
CA ASN A 77 -12.29 -4.39 -17.55
C ASN A 77 -12.13 -5.34 -16.34
N ARG A 78 -11.12 -5.16 -15.50
CA ARG A 78 -10.95 -5.92 -14.25
C ARG A 78 -11.05 -4.97 -13.07
N GLN A 79 -11.92 -5.32 -12.13
CA GLN A 79 -12.07 -4.57 -10.90
C GLN A 79 -10.84 -4.68 -10.01
N ILE A 80 -10.43 -3.58 -9.40
CA ILE A 80 -9.43 -3.56 -8.33
C ILE A 80 -10.16 -3.83 -7.02
N LEU A 81 -9.90 -4.99 -6.42
CA LEU A 81 -10.60 -5.42 -5.20
C LEU A 81 -9.99 -4.84 -3.93
N THR A 82 -8.70 -4.56 -3.93
CA THR A 82 -7.97 -4.11 -2.74
C THR A 82 -6.98 -3.04 -3.12
N ARG A 83 -7.03 -1.91 -2.41
CA ARG A 83 -6.00 -0.87 -2.50
C ARG A 83 -4.70 -1.40 -1.90
N VAL A 84 -3.61 -1.31 -2.62
CA VAL A 84 -2.28 -1.73 -2.13
C VAL A 84 -1.22 -0.77 -2.63
N ASP A 85 -0.60 -0.05 -1.72
CA ASP A 85 0.58 0.77 -2.00
C ASP A 85 1.82 -0.09 -2.30
N ASP A 86 2.81 0.50 -2.94
CA ASP A 86 4.11 -0.13 -3.09
C ASP A 86 4.88 -0.12 -1.76
N SER A 87 5.61 -1.20 -1.50
CA SER A 87 6.55 -1.26 -0.39
C SER A 87 7.72 -0.32 -0.66
N VAL A 88 8.20 0.33 0.39
CA VAL A 88 9.36 1.22 0.33
C VAL A 88 10.40 0.73 1.31
N MET A 89 11.61 0.52 0.82
CA MET A 89 12.74 0.02 1.62
C MET A 89 13.99 0.83 1.36
N HIS A 90 14.91 0.81 2.30
CA HIS A 90 16.29 1.19 2.05
C HIS A 90 17.25 0.24 2.76
N LEU A 91 18.50 0.22 2.32
CA LEU A 91 19.53 -0.59 2.94
C LEU A 91 20.16 0.17 4.11
N VAL A 92 20.19 -0.48 5.27
CA VAL A 92 20.91 -0.03 6.46
C VAL A 92 21.89 -1.11 6.85
N ASN A 93 23.18 -0.82 6.86
CA ASN A 93 24.24 -1.80 7.15
C ASN A 93 24.10 -3.10 6.31
N HIS A 94 23.83 -2.95 5.02
CA HIS A 94 23.62 -4.04 4.05
C HIS A 94 22.35 -4.90 4.30
N ALA A 95 21.50 -4.54 5.25
CA ALA A 95 20.22 -5.20 5.48
C ALA A 95 19.04 -4.33 4.99
N PRO A 96 18.01 -4.92 4.37
CA PRO A 96 16.82 -4.18 3.97
C PRO A 96 16.02 -3.75 5.21
N MET A 97 15.63 -2.49 5.25
CA MET A 97 14.75 -1.93 6.27
C MET A 97 13.52 -1.32 5.60
N PHE A 98 12.34 -1.70 6.07
CA PHE A 98 11.08 -1.15 5.57
C PHE A 98 10.85 0.27 6.10
N ILE A 99 10.54 1.18 5.17
CA ILE A 99 9.89 2.47 5.47
C ILE A 99 8.37 2.27 5.39
N ARG A 100 7.92 1.48 4.40
CA ARG A 100 6.54 1.04 4.24
C ARG A 100 6.54 -0.44 3.85
N ARG A 101 5.84 -1.28 4.61
CA ARG A 101 5.62 -2.69 4.28
C ARG A 101 4.23 -2.84 3.69
N SER A 102 4.14 -3.22 2.41
CA SER A 102 2.89 -3.32 1.68
C SER A 102 3.00 -4.38 0.56
N ARG A 103 2.78 -4.00 -0.69
CA ARG A 103 2.79 -4.91 -1.85
C ARG A 103 4.02 -5.83 -1.87
N GLY A 104 3.79 -7.12 -2.09
CA GLY A 104 4.82 -8.17 -2.13
C GLY A 104 5.20 -8.75 -0.77
N PHE A 105 4.79 -8.12 0.35
CA PHE A 105 5.09 -8.56 1.70
C PHE A 105 3.84 -8.75 2.57
N VAL A 106 2.76 -8.08 2.26
CA VAL A 106 1.46 -8.27 2.90
C VAL A 106 0.64 -9.22 2.03
N PRO A 107 -0.08 -10.20 2.60
CA PRO A 107 -0.32 -10.49 4.01
C PRO A 107 0.62 -11.55 4.63
N THR A 108 1.85 -11.72 4.17
CA THR A 108 2.77 -12.70 4.75
C THR A 108 2.92 -12.45 6.26
N PRO A 109 2.72 -13.45 7.13
CA PRO A 109 2.83 -13.27 8.56
C PRO A 109 4.26 -13.05 9.03
N ILE A 110 4.37 -12.45 10.22
CA ILE A 110 5.60 -12.43 11.02
C ILE A 110 5.43 -13.50 12.09
N GLU A 111 6.38 -14.42 12.18
CA GLU A 111 6.37 -15.47 13.18
C GLU A 111 6.65 -14.91 14.58
N LEU A 112 5.83 -15.30 15.53
CA LEU A 112 5.99 -14.97 16.96
C LEU A 112 6.68 -16.13 17.70
N PRO A 113 7.47 -15.84 18.73
CA PRO A 113 8.20 -16.86 19.49
C PRO A 113 7.26 -17.77 20.31
N TYR A 114 6.01 -17.38 20.54
CA TYR A 114 4.98 -18.13 21.25
C TYR A 114 3.59 -17.78 20.74
N ALA A 115 2.65 -18.69 20.95
CA ALA A 115 1.26 -18.46 20.60
C ALA A 115 0.62 -17.45 21.57
N ILE A 116 -0.16 -16.55 21.02
CA ILE A 116 -0.95 -15.56 21.79
C ILE A 116 -2.42 -15.63 21.40
N PRO A 117 -3.35 -15.22 22.27
CA PRO A 117 -4.76 -15.10 21.92
C PRO A 117 -4.95 -14.23 20.68
N SER A 118 -6.00 -14.52 19.93
CA SER A 118 -6.37 -13.74 18.76
C SER A 118 -6.59 -12.27 19.14
N THR A 119 -5.74 -11.40 18.65
CA THR A 119 -5.68 -9.99 19.06
C THR A 119 -5.68 -9.10 17.82
N LEU A 120 -6.52 -8.07 17.85
CA LEU A 120 -6.45 -6.93 16.93
C LEU A 120 -5.67 -5.80 17.60
N ALA A 121 -4.50 -5.46 17.09
CA ALA A 121 -3.79 -4.24 17.45
C ALA A 121 -4.10 -3.17 16.41
N VAL A 122 -4.82 -2.12 16.79
CA VAL A 122 -5.37 -1.10 15.87
C VAL A 122 -4.36 -0.08 15.36
N GLY A 123 -3.13 -0.12 15.87
CA GLY A 123 -2.05 0.79 15.46
C GLY A 123 -2.23 2.24 15.89
N GLY A 124 -1.30 3.09 15.48
CA GLY A 124 -1.32 4.53 15.76
C GLY A 124 -2.26 5.31 14.85
N HIS A 125 -2.45 6.59 15.16
CA HIS A 125 -3.30 7.48 14.36
C HIS A 125 -2.64 7.95 13.05
N LEU A 126 -1.33 8.20 13.10
CA LEU A 126 -0.55 8.65 11.94
C LEU A 126 0.15 7.47 11.27
N LYS A 127 0.17 7.46 9.93
CA LYS A 127 0.80 6.39 9.13
C LYS A 127 0.36 5.01 9.60
N ASN A 128 -0.94 4.87 9.82
CA ASN A 128 -1.54 3.68 10.42
C ASN A 128 -1.20 2.40 9.68
N THR A 129 -0.95 1.38 10.44
CA THR A 129 -1.06 -0.04 10.12
C THR A 129 -1.69 -0.73 11.32
N PHE A 130 -2.53 -1.71 11.12
CA PHE A 130 -3.04 -2.57 12.18
C PHE A 130 -2.42 -3.97 12.08
N CYS A 131 -2.60 -4.79 13.10
CA CYS A 131 -2.09 -6.15 13.13
C CYS A 131 -3.14 -7.09 13.71
N ILE A 132 -3.30 -8.26 13.10
CA ILE A 132 -4.15 -9.33 13.60
C ILE A 132 -3.25 -10.52 13.92
N THR A 133 -3.43 -11.13 15.11
CA THR A 133 -2.68 -12.34 15.48
C THR A 133 -3.57 -13.58 15.41
N ARG A 134 -2.96 -14.70 15.00
CA ARG A 134 -3.56 -16.03 14.93
C ARG A 134 -2.52 -17.06 15.37
N GLY A 135 -2.63 -17.53 16.60
CA GLY A 135 -1.64 -18.45 17.16
C GLY A 135 -0.26 -17.83 17.26
N GLN A 136 0.71 -18.35 16.52
CA GLN A 136 2.08 -17.82 16.46
C GLN A 136 2.33 -16.87 15.27
N GLU A 137 1.30 -16.46 14.57
CA GLU A 137 1.41 -15.61 13.39
C GLU A 137 0.86 -14.21 13.68
N ALA A 138 1.61 -13.17 13.27
CA ALA A 138 1.19 -11.79 13.31
C ALA A 138 1.06 -11.24 11.88
N PHE A 139 -0.15 -10.91 11.48
CA PHE A 139 -0.49 -10.36 10.16
C PHE A 139 -0.59 -8.85 10.25
N VAL A 140 0.48 -8.16 9.89
CA VAL A 140 0.48 -6.70 9.80
C VAL A 140 -0.19 -6.27 8.51
N SER A 141 -1.14 -5.35 8.59
CA SER A 141 -1.83 -4.79 7.43
C SER A 141 -0.86 -4.06 6.50
N GLN A 142 -1.33 -3.78 5.30
CA GLN A 142 -0.70 -2.77 4.46
C GLN A 142 -0.76 -1.38 5.13
N HIS A 143 -0.01 -0.43 4.58
CA HIS A 143 -0.10 0.96 4.99
C HIS A 143 -1.50 1.52 4.72
N ILE A 144 -2.15 2.03 5.75
CA ILE A 144 -3.48 2.66 5.66
C ILE A 144 -3.34 4.18 5.42
N GLY A 145 -2.45 4.82 6.14
CA GLY A 145 -2.29 6.27 6.10
C GLY A 145 -2.63 6.93 7.43
N SER A 146 -2.71 8.26 7.43
CA SER A 146 -3.08 9.01 8.63
C SER A 146 -4.60 9.14 8.74
N LEU A 147 -5.17 8.72 9.87
CA LEU A 147 -6.62 8.64 10.10
C LEU A 147 -7.23 10.03 10.39
N ASN A 148 -6.83 11.04 9.60
CA ASN A 148 -7.25 12.44 9.76
C ASN A 148 -8.48 12.81 8.92
N ASN A 149 -8.85 11.97 7.95
CA ASN A 149 -9.95 12.23 7.05
C ASN A 149 -10.86 10.99 6.92
N LYS A 150 -12.07 11.22 6.44
CA LYS A 150 -13.11 10.20 6.31
C LYS A 150 -12.68 9.07 5.37
N ALA A 151 -12.09 9.39 4.23
CA ALA A 151 -11.70 8.39 3.23
C ALA A 151 -10.67 7.40 3.78
N THR A 152 -9.68 7.87 4.56
CA THR A 152 -8.69 7.00 5.19
C THR A 152 -9.28 6.15 6.31
N ILE A 153 -10.27 6.68 7.05
CA ILE A 153 -11.02 5.91 8.06
C ILE A 153 -11.85 4.81 7.39
N GLU A 154 -12.54 5.12 6.31
CA GLU A 154 -13.29 4.12 5.52
C GLU A 154 -12.35 3.03 4.98
N PHE A 155 -11.20 3.43 4.47
CA PHE A 155 -10.18 2.49 4.00
C PHE A 155 -9.60 1.61 5.14
N PHE A 156 -9.47 2.16 6.36
CA PHE A 156 -9.11 1.37 7.53
C PHE A 156 -10.14 0.26 7.79
N HIS A 157 -11.44 0.59 7.80
CA HIS A 157 -12.50 -0.40 8.01
C HIS A 157 -12.57 -1.43 6.89
N GLU A 158 -12.49 -0.99 5.63
CA GLU A 158 -12.47 -1.86 4.46
C GLU A 158 -11.33 -2.89 4.56
N SER A 159 -10.11 -2.41 4.84
CA SER A 159 -8.93 -3.25 4.97
C SER A 159 -8.99 -4.18 6.17
N LEU A 160 -9.52 -3.72 7.31
CA LEU A 160 -9.68 -4.52 8.51
C LEU A 160 -10.66 -5.65 8.29
N ASN A 161 -11.85 -5.36 7.77
CA ASN A 161 -12.87 -6.37 7.49
C ASN A 161 -12.35 -7.40 6.49
N HIS A 162 -11.73 -6.94 5.40
CA HIS A 162 -11.14 -7.83 4.40
C HIS A 162 -10.10 -8.78 5.00
N LEU A 163 -9.21 -8.29 5.88
CA LEU A 163 -8.17 -9.11 6.48
C LEU A 163 -8.74 -10.07 7.54
N LEU A 164 -9.74 -9.66 8.32
CA LEU A 164 -10.46 -10.54 9.26
C LEU A 164 -11.16 -11.70 8.54
N ASP A 165 -11.86 -11.39 7.45
CA ASP A 165 -12.54 -12.39 6.63
C ASP A 165 -11.54 -13.34 5.96
N PHE A 166 -10.48 -12.80 5.36
CA PHE A 166 -9.42 -13.58 4.73
C PHE A 166 -8.76 -14.56 5.69
N LEU A 167 -8.47 -14.13 6.93
CA LEU A 167 -7.86 -14.96 7.97
C LEU A 167 -8.87 -15.85 8.68
N SER A 168 -10.17 -15.60 8.50
CA SER A 168 -11.26 -16.25 9.24
C SER A 168 -11.08 -16.15 10.76
N VAL A 169 -10.67 -14.96 11.24
CA VAL A 169 -10.35 -14.69 12.65
C VAL A 169 -11.38 -13.73 13.25
N LYS A 170 -11.81 -14.07 14.47
CA LYS A 170 -12.54 -13.15 15.35
C LYS A 170 -11.63 -12.78 16.52
N PRO A 171 -11.17 -11.52 16.64
CA PRO A 171 -10.31 -11.12 17.73
C PRO A 171 -10.98 -11.28 19.09
N GLU A 172 -10.27 -11.87 20.04
CA GLU A 172 -10.69 -11.98 21.44
C GLU A 172 -10.27 -10.76 22.26
N ARG A 173 -9.29 -10.01 21.74
CA ARG A 173 -8.69 -8.85 22.42
C ARG A 173 -8.43 -7.74 21.41
N ILE A 174 -8.48 -6.50 21.89
CA ILE A 174 -8.08 -5.33 21.13
C ILE A 174 -6.97 -4.63 21.90
N ALA A 175 -5.87 -4.34 21.21
CA ALA A 175 -4.76 -3.54 21.72
C ALA A 175 -4.76 -2.17 21.02
N HIS A 176 -4.70 -1.11 21.81
CA HIS A 176 -4.67 0.27 21.31
C HIS A 176 -3.74 1.13 22.17
N ASP A 177 -3.32 2.29 21.66
CA ASP A 177 -2.61 3.27 22.47
C ASP A 177 -3.55 4.01 23.44
N LEU A 178 -2.97 4.74 24.38
CA LEU A 178 -3.73 5.41 25.42
C LEU A 178 -4.18 6.83 25.07
N HIS A 179 -3.85 7.34 23.86
CA HIS A 179 -4.20 8.71 23.51
C HIS A 179 -5.72 8.84 23.27
N PRO A 180 -6.44 9.64 24.08
CA PRO A 180 -7.91 9.63 24.09
C PRO A 180 -8.54 10.14 22.79
N ASP A 181 -7.85 11.05 22.09
CA ASP A 181 -8.39 11.71 20.90
C ASP A 181 -8.13 10.96 19.61
N PHE A 182 -7.30 9.90 19.64
CA PHE A 182 -7.03 9.12 18.46
C PHE A 182 -8.25 8.29 18.05
N TYR A 183 -8.51 8.30 16.74
CA TYR A 183 -9.59 7.49 16.17
C TYR A 183 -9.48 6.01 16.58
N THR A 184 -8.27 5.44 16.49
CA THR A 184 -7.99 4.05 16.85
C THR A 184 -8.32 3.73 18.31
N ALA A 185 -8.07 4.67 19.24
CA ALA A 185 -8.37 4.49 20.64
C ALA A 185 -9.89 4.55 20.92
N ARG A 186 -10.65 5.36 20.18
CA ARG A 186 -12.12 5.40 20.26
C ARG A 186 -12.73 4.13 19.66
N PHE A 187 -12.34 3.76 18.46
CA PHE A 187 -12.76 2.54 17.78
C PHE A 187 -12.56 1.28 18.65
N ALA A 188 -11.44 1.19 19.35
CA ALA A 188 -11.16 0.01 20.21
C ALA A 188 -12.04 -0.10 21.46
N LYS A 189 -12.78 0.95 21.82
CA LYS A 189 -13.69 0.98 22.99
C LYS A 189 -15.16 0.73 22.63
N GLU A 190 -15.51 0.84 21.36
CA GLU A 190 -16.84 0.52 20.78
C GLU A 190 -17.01 -0.98 20.58
#